data_328c890c40722d2c87dc001ed2f95ee9
#
_entry.id   328c890c40722d2c87dc001ed2f95ee9
#
_cell.length_a   1.000
_cell.length_b   1.000
_cell.length_c   1.000
_cell.angle_alpha   90.00
_cell.angle_beta   90.00
_cell.angle_gamma   90.00
#
_symmetry.space_group_name_H-M   'P 1'
#
loop_
_entity.id
_entity.type
_entity.pdbx_description
1 polymer ?
#
loop_
_entity_poly.entity_id
_entity_poly.type
_entity_poly.pdbx_seq_one_letter_code
_entity_poly.pdbx_strand_id
1 'polypeptide(L)'
;MLFRSCLPGGFGTLDELFEALVMVQTQKIQRFPIILVGTSFWGPLVDWIKERLVEEKLISPEDVDLIHLTDDPEDAMDFCHRAHDKHNESLKRRREDLERERGRIEEELEMLRREQP
;
A
#
# COMPACT_ATOMS: atom_id res chain seq x y z
N MET A 1 -3.88 9.40 -5.55
CA MET A 1 -3.03 8.39 -4.90
C MET A 1 -1.74 9.02 -4.40
N LEU A 2 -1.40 8.73 -3.18
CA LEU A 2 -0.15 9.20 -2.59
C LEU A 2 0.96 8.17 -2.89
N PHE A 3 2.13 8.68 -3.21
CA PHE A 3 3.37 7.91 -3.22
C PHE A 3 4.46 8.75 -2.57
N ARG A 4 5.47 8.08 -2.04
CA ARG A 4 6.61 8.76 -1.45
C ARG A 4 7.88 8.33 -2.19
N SER A 5 8.64 9.31 -2.69
CA SER A 5 9.94 9.03 -3.28
C SER A 5 11.04 9.66 -2.44
N CYS A 6 12.09 8.89 -2.17
CA CYS A 6 13.23 9.33 -1.36
C CYS A 6 14.50 9.29 -2.20
N LEU A 7 15.18 10.43 -2.27
CA LEU A 7 16.53 10.53 -2.80
C LEU A 7 17.56 10.25 -1.66
N PRO A 8 18.81 9.92 -1.99
CA PRO A 8 19.85 9.81 -0.97
C PRO A 8 19.89 11.03 -0.06
N GLY A 9 19.98 10.82 1.24
CA GLY A 9 20.00 11.90 2.22
C GLY A 9 20.42 11.42 3.60
N GLY A 10 20.34 12.29 4.56
CA GLY A 10 20.73 12.06 5.93
C GLY A 10 19.60 11.63 6.85
N PHE A 11 19.74 11.94 8.13
CA PHE A 11 18.78 11.49 9.16
C PHE A 11 17.38 12.01 8.97
N GLY A 12 17.21 13.25 8.45
CA GLY A 12 15.88 13.79 8.17
C GLY A 12 15.15 12.97 7.09
N THR A 13 15.85 12.55 6.05
CA THR A 13 15.31 11.69 4.99
C THR A 13 14.94 10.31 5.54
N LEU A 14 15.80 9.73 6.38
CA LEU A 14 15.53 8.45 7.03
C LEU A 14 14.33 8.54 7.98
N ASP A 15 14.19 9.62 8.71
CA ASP A 15 13.06 9.87 9.59
C ASP A 15 11.74 9.88 8.81
N GLU A 16 11.68 10.63 7.71
CA GLU A 16 10.51 10.66 6.83
C GLU A 16 10.20 9.29 6.19
N LEU A 17 11.24 8.56 5.77
CA LEU A 17 11.08 7.23 5.19
C LEU A 17 10.46 6.26 6.20
N PHE A 18 11.02 6.18 7.40
CA PHE A 18 10.52 5.25 8.42
C PHE A 18 9.16 5.66 8.96
N GLU A 19 8.86 6.94 9.06
CA GLU A 19 7.52 7.41 9.40
C GLU A 19 6.49 6.92 8.37
N ALA A 20 6.79 7.07 7.08
CA ALA A 20 5.92 6.60 6.01
C ALA A 20 5.74 5.06 6.06
N LEU A 21 6.82 4.31 6.28
CA LEU A 21 6.77 2.86 6.41
C LEU A 21 5.89 2.41 7.60
N VAL A 22 6.03 3.05 8.74
CA VAL A 22 5.21 2.77 9.92
C VAL A 22 3.74 3.07 9.67
N MET A 23 3.42 4.19 9.05
CA MET A 23 2.03 4.56 8.74
C MET A 23 1.36 3.56 7.80
N VAL A 24 2.08 3.08 6.81
CA VAL A 24 1.57 2.08 5.88
C VAL A 24 1.47 0.69 6.53
N GLN A 25 2.49 0.28 7.30
CA GLN A 25 2.52 -1.00 8.00
C GLN A 25 1.37 -1.12 9.01
N THR A 26 1.12 -0.07 9.77
CA THR A 26 0.07 -0.05 10.80
C THR A 26 -1.33 0.23 10.24
N GLN A 27 -1.45 0.39 8.93
CA GLN A 27 -2.70 0.67 8.22
C GLN A 27 -3.44 1.94 8.71
N LYS A 28 -2.72 2.87 9.31
CA LYS A 28 -3.28 4.17 9.74
C LYS A 28 -3.65 5.04 8.56
N ILE A 29 -2.98 4.81 7.43
CA ILE A 29 -3.27 5.43 6.15
C ILE A 29 -3.35 4.35 5.08
N GLN A 30 -3.91 4.70 3.94
CA GLN A 30 -3.99 3.83 2.78
C GLN A 30 -2.59 3.41 2.32
N ARG A 31 -2.43 2.14 1.92
CA ARG A 31 -1.16 1.64 1.37
C ARG A 31 -0.79 2.43 0.13
N PHE A 32 0.41 2.98 0.11
CA PHE A 32 0.98 3.68 -1.04
C PHE A 32 2.41 3.21 -1.29
N PRO A 33 2.88 3.25 -2.54
CA PRO A 33 4.24 2.84 -2.85
C PRO A 33 5.27 3.81 -2.29
N ILE A 34 6.38 3.25 -1.83
CA ILE A 34 7.55 3.99 -1.36
C ILE A 34 8.67 3.69 -2.34
N ILE A 35 9.18 4.72 -3.01
CA ILE A 35 10.20 4.59 -4.02
C ILE A 35 11.51 5.14 -3.49
N LEU A 36 12.54 4.31 -3.51
CA LEU A 36 13.90 4.67 -3.15
C LEU A 36 14.74 4.82 -4.42
N VAL A 37 15.16 6.04 -4.71
CA VAL A 37 15.99 6.34 -5.88
C VAL A 37 17.45 6.33 -5.48
N GLY A 38 18.24 5.49 -6.14
CA GLY A 38 19.64 5.30 -5.87
C GLY A 38 19.92 3.94 -5.26
N THR A 39 20.06 2.90 -6.10
CA THR A 39 20.26 1.52 -5.66
C THR A 39 21.56 1.32 -4.87
N SER A 40 22.64 2.04 -5.23
CA SER A 40 23.91 1.94 -4.51
C SER A 40 23.84 2.53 -3.10
N PHE A 41 23.02 3.56 -2.92
CA PHE A 41 22.82 4.20 -1.61
C PHE A 41 21.85 3.41 -0.74
N TRP A 42 20.67 3.08 -1.27
CA TRP A 42 19.58 2.46 -0.52
C TRP A 42 19.65 0.94 -0.44
N GLY A 43 20.38 0.30 -1.37
CA GLY A 43 20.47 -1.16 -1.43
C GLY A 43 20.91 -1.80 -0.12
N PRO A 44 22.00 -1.33 0.52
CA PRO A 44 22.44 -1.87 1.81
C PRO A 44 21.40 -1.76 2.92
N LEU A 45 20.64 -0.67 2.98
CA LEU A 45 19.57 -0.51 3.96
C LEU A 45 18.43 -1.50 3.72
N VAL A 46 18.00 -1.64 2.48
CA VAL A 46 16.92 -2.59 2.11
C VAL A 46 17.37 -4.02 2.39
N ASP A 47 18.60 -4.38 2.07
CA ASP A 47 19.16 -5.70 2.37
C ASP A 47 19.21 -5.95 3.88
N TRP A 48 19.62 -4.98 4.67
CA TRP A 48 19.63 -5.07 6.12
C TRP A 48 18.22 -5.28 6.68
N ILE A 49 17.23 -4.56 6.16
CA ILE A 49 15.82 -4.73 6.56
C ILE A 49 15.36 -6.16 6.28
N LYS A 50 15.68 -6.72 5.11
CA LYS A 50 15.33 -8.09 4.75
C LYS A 50 16.05 -9.12 5.62
N GLU A 51 17.33 -8.94 5.84
CA GLU A 51 18.16 -9.90 6.58
C GLU A 51 17.90 -9.86 8.09
N ARG A 52 17.52 -8.73 8.63
CA ARG A 52 17.34 -8.57 10.07
C ARG A 52 15.87 -8.46 10.49
N LEU A 53 15.16 -7.47 9.96
CA LEU A 53 13.79 -7.21 10.42
C LEU A 53 12.81 -8.29 9.96
N VAL A 54 12.96 -8.80 8.75
CA VAL A 54 12.08 -9.86 8.23
C VAL A 54 12.44 -11.21 8.84
N GLU A 55 13.71 -11.59 8.85
CA GLU A 55 14.16 -12.89 9.38
C GLU A 55 13.93 -13.03 10.88
N GLU A 56 14.12 -11.96 11.64
CA GLU A 56 13.83 -11.95 13.08
C GLU A 56 12.34 -11.76 13.38
N LYS A 57 11.48 -11.70 12.36
CA LYS A 57 10.03 -11.57 12.46
C LYS A 57 9.56 -10.29 13.16
N LEU A 58 10.32 -9.22 13.04
CA LEU A 58 9.95 -7.89 13.54
C LEU A 58 8.99 -7.17 12.59
N ILE A 59 9.09 -7.49 11.29
CA ILE A 59 8.15 -7.07 10.26
C ILE A 59 7.81 -8.28 9.37
N SER A 60 6.74 -8.17 8.59
CA SER A 60 6.37 -9.21 7.63
C SER A 60 7.10 -9.01 6.27
N PRO A 61 7.31 -10.09 5.48
CA PRO A 61 7.87 -9.95 4.13
C PRO A 61 7.04 -9.03 3.23
N GLU A 62 5.73 -8.98 3.43
CA GLU A 62 4.80 -8.15 2.68
C GLU A 62 5.04 -6.65 2.91
N ASP A 63 5.54 -6.27 4.07
CA ASP A 63 5.88 -4.88 4.38
C ASP A 63 7.02 -4.36 3.49
N VAL A 64 7.94 -5.24 3.09
CA VAL A 64 9.05 -4.91 2.21
C VAL A 64 8.61 -4.72 0.76
N ASP A 65 7.55 -5.38 0.34
CA ASP A 65 7.02 -5.28 -1.03
C ASP A 65 6.49 -3.89 -1.38
N LEU A 66 6.27 -3.04 -0.37
CA LEU A 66 5.91 -1.63 -0.56
C LEU A 66 7.08 -0.77 -1.03
N ILE A 67 8.30 -1.26 -0.86
CA ILE A 67 9.52 -0.53 -1.20
C ILE A 67 9.94 -0.90 -2.61
N HIS A 68 10.05 0.10 -3.47
CA HIS A 68 10.59 -0.05 -4.82
C HIS A 68 11.93 0.67 -4.92
N LEU A 69 12.97 -0.08 -5.23
CA LEU A 69 14.34 0.40 -5.34
C LEU A 69 14.70 0.55 -6.83
N THR A 70 15.06 1.75 -7.26
CA THR A 70 15.35 2.01 -8.67
C THR A 70 16.36 3.15 -8.86
N ASP A 71 17.05 3.14 -10.00
CA ASP A 71 17.89 4.26 -10.47
C ASP A 71 17.23 5.01 -11.63
N ASP A 72 16.14 4.47 -12.17
CA ASP A 72 15.49 4.97 -13.37
C ASP A 72 14.18 5.70 -13.04
N PRO A 73 14.06 7.01 -13.37
CA PRO A 73 12.82 7.74 -13.17
C PRO A 73 11.62 7.16 -13.91
N GLU A 74 11.82 6.58 -15.11
CA GLU A 74 10.72 5.96 -15.86
C GLU A 74 10.21 4.70 -15.16
N ASP A 75 11.09 3.87 -14.64
CA ASP A 75 10.73 2.69 -13.84
C ASP A 75 9.96 3.10 -12.58
N ALA A 76 10.37 4.16 -11.91
CA ALA A 76 9.65 4.71 -10.76
C ALA A 76 8.23 5.13 -11.14
N MET A 77 8.06 5.81 -12.26
CA MET A 77 6.74 6.23 -12.75
C MET A 77 5.87 5.05 -13.12
N ASP A 78 6.42 4.05 -13.81
CA ASP A 78 5.70 2.83 -14.18
C ASP A 78 5.23 2.07 -12.93
N PHE A 79 6.06 2.00 -11.91
CA PHE A 79 5.70 1.41 -10.64
C PHE A 79 4.53 2.15 -9.96
N CYS A 80 4.56 3.48 -9.96
CA CYS A 80 3.47 4.31 -9.45
C CYS A 80 2.16 4.07 -10.21
N HIS A 81 2.22 4.01 -11.53
CA HIS A 81 1.04 3.77 -12.37
C HIS A 81 0.44 2.38 -12.11
N ARG A 82 1.25 1.34 -12.04
CA ARG A 82 0.78 -0.03 -11.73
C ARG A 82 0.15 -0.11 -10.34
N ALA A 83 0.74 0.55 -9.35
CA ALA A 83 0.20 0.59 -8.01
C ALA A 83 -1.15 1.35 -7.97
N HIS A 84 -1.26 2.43 -8.74
CA HIS A 84 -2.50 3.19 -8.87
C HIS A 84 -3.61 2.36 -9.52
N ASP A 85 -3.32 1.68 -10.63
CA ASP A 85 -4.28 0.83 -11.34
C ASP A 85 -4.77 -0.32 -10.46
N LYS A 86 -3.87 -0.97 -9.76
CA LYS A 86 -4.20 -2.04 -8.81
C LYS A 86 -5.10 -1.54 -7.68
N HIS A 87 -4.84 -0.34 -7.18
CA HIS A 87 -5.65 0.29 -6.17
C HIS A 87 -7.06 0.60 -6.68
N ASN A 88 -7.17 1.16 -7.89
CA ASN A 88 -8.45 1.45 -8.53
C ASN A 88 -9.28 0.19 -8.78
N GLU A 89 -8.66 -0.91 -9.21
CA GLU A 89 -9.34 -2.20 -9.33
C GLU A 89 -9.88 -2.71 -8.00
N SER A 90 -9.08 -2.60 -6.94
CA SER A 90 -9.49 -3.00 -5.59
C SER A 90 -10.70 -2.19 -5.12
N LEU A 91 -10.69 -0.86 -5.32
CA LEU A 91 -11.82 0.01 -4.99
C LEU A 91 -13.07 -0.34 -5.80
N LYS A 92 -12.90 -0.64 -7.08
CA LYS A 92 -14.01 -1.03 -7.95
C LYS A 92 -14.67 -2.32 -7.47
N ARG A 93 -13.89 -3.35 -7.14
CA ARG A 93 -14.39 -4.63 -6.60
C ARG A 93 -15.14 -4.41 -5.30
N ARG A 94 -14.59 -3.62 -4.39
CA ARG A 94 -15.24 -3.31 -3.11
C ARG A 94 -16.56 -2.59 -3.29
N ARG A 95 -16.63 -1.66 -4.24
CA ARG A 95 -17.86 -0.95 -4.59
C ARG A 95 -18.92 -1.90 -5.12
N GLU A 96 -18.54 -2.80 -6.04
CA GLU A 96 -19.44 -3.80 -6.60
C GLU A 96 -19.97 -4.75 -5.52
N ASP A 97 -19.13 -5.17 -4.57
CA ASP A 97 -19.55 -6.03 -3.45
C ASP A 97 -20.53 -5.31 -2.53
N LEU A 98 -20.30 -4.03 -2.23
CA LEU A 98 -21.22 -3.22 -1.43
C LEU A 98 -22.57 -3.00 -2.13
N GLU A 99 -22.56 -2.80 -3.43
CA GLU A 99 -23.80 -2.67 -4.21
C GLU A 99 -24.63 -3.96 -4.21
N ARG A 100 -23.99 -5.12 -4.30
CA ARG A 100 -24.65 -6.43 -4.18
C ARG A 100 -25.24 -6.65 -2.79
N GLU A 101 -24.52 -6.31 -1.75
CA GLU A 101 -24.96 -6.43 -0.37
C GLU A 101 -26.14 -5.51 -0.09
N ARG A 102 -26.08 -4.28 -0.59
CA ARG A 102 -27.18 -3.33 -0.53
C ARG A 102 -28.44 -3.88 -1.20
N GLY A 103 -28.30 -4.47 -2.40
CA GLY A 103 -29.41 -5.08 -3.13
C GLY A 103 -30.07 -6.21 -2.34
N ARG A 104 -29.29 -7.07 -1.69
CA ARG A 104 -29.83 -8.14 -0.84
C ARG A 104 -30.61 -7.60 0.36
N ILE A 105 -30.10 -6.57 1.01
CA ILE A 105 -30.78 -5.93 2.14
C ILE A 105 -32.09 -5.29 1.71
N GLU A 106 -32.11 -4.62 0.57
CA GLU A 106 -33.33 -4.01 0.02
C GLU A 106 -34.41 -5.07 -0.30
N GLU A 107 -34.00 -6.22 -0.86
CA GLU A 107 -34.91 -7.35 -1.12
C GLU A 107 -35.46 -7.93 0.18
N GLU A 108 -34.63 -8.16 1.18
CA GLU A 108 -35.07 -8.63 2.50
C GLU A 108 -36.06 -7.68 3.16
N LEU A 109 -35.77 -6.37 3.12
CA LEU A 109 -36.65 -5.35 3.68
C LEU A 109 -38.00 -5.32 2.95
N GLU A 110 -38.01 -5.50 1.65
CA GLU A 110 -39.22 -5.58 0.88
C GLU A 110 -40.08 -6.82 1.21
N MET A 111 -39.43 -7.95 1.38
CA MET A 111 -40.09 -9.18 1.83
C MET A 111 -40.72 -9.03 3.21
N LEU A 112 -40.00 -8.46 4.17
CA LEU A 112 -40.52 -8.18 5.51
C LEU A 112 -41.70 -7.22 5.51
N ARG A 113 -41.72 -6.24 4.62
CA ARG A 113 -42.83 -5.33 4.45
C ARG A 113 -44.12 -6.01 3.91
N ARG A 114 -43.94 -7.01 3.04
CA ARG A 114 -45.06 -7.81 2.49
C ARG A 114 -45.66 -8.76 3.50
N GLU A 115 -44.91 -9.19 4.49
CA GLU A 115 -45.34 -10.11 5.55
C GLU A 115 -46.11 -9.37 6.69
N GLN A 116 -46.05 -8.03 6.74
CA GLN A 116 -46.79 -7.28 7.74
C GLN A 116 -48.28 -7.12 7.31
N PRO A 117 -49.19 -7.43 8.22
CA PRO A 117 -50.64 -7.25 7.94
C PRO A 117 -51.06 -5.78 7.81
#